data_0a328da0e5fd870c3636de329c301dc5
#
_entry.id   0a328da0e5fd870c3636de329c301dc5
#
_cell.length_a   1.000
_cell.length_b   1.000
_cell.length_c   1.000
_cell.angle_alpha   90.00
_cell.angle_beta   90.00
_cell.angle_gamma   90.00
#
_symmetry.space_group_name_H-M   'P 1'
#
loop_
_entity.id
_entity.type
_entity.pdbx_description
1 polymer ?
#
loop_
_entity_poly.entity_id
_entity_poly.type
_entity_poly.pdbx_seq_one_letter_code
_entity_poly.pdbx_strand_id
1 'polypeptide(L)'
;YKSGDHYTKRAKNDGFAARSVYKLEEIQNKWRIISQGDKVLDLGCAPGSWSRYAKQKVGNRGSVVGVDIQEVDGFVGDFLLASVYELDLEEVKRLLGGSPDVVISDMAPATTGDRFTDHFRQIELASAALDIAVNTLSAKGHFIAKVFDGQDAPAFIQKCRTRFKQVRRLKPKATRGRSVEFFVVASGLKP
;
A
#
# COMPACT_ATOMS: atom_id res chain seq x y z
N TYR A 1 -0.74 0.51 -26.38
CA TYR A 1 0.06 -0.71 -26.11
C TYR A 1 1.52 -0.42 -25.71
N LYS A 2 2.06 0.78 -25.99
CA LYS A 2 3.50 1.11 -25.77
C LYS A 2 3.86 1.60 -24.35
N SER A 3 2.93 2.16 -23.57
CA SER A 3 3.28 2.72 -22.25
C SER A 3 3.54 1.65 -21.17
N GLY A 4 2.86 0.50 -21.24
CA GLY A 4 3.04 -0.59 -20.28
C GLY A 4 4.42 -1.28 -20.35
N ASP A 5 5.04 -1.31 -21.52
CA ASP A 5 6.35 -1.90 -21.72
C ASP A 5 7.47 -0.99 -21.18
N HIS A 6 7.33 0.34 -21.31
CA HIS A 6 8.32 1.30 -20.79
C HIS A 6 8.52 1.19 -19.28
N TYR A 7 7.44 1.18 -18.50
CA TYR A 7 7.53 1.05 -17.03
C TYR A 7 8.07 -0.32 -16.60
N THR A 8 7.75 -1.38 -17.32
CA THR A 8 8.27 -2.72 -17.03
C THR A 8 9.77 -2.80 -17.29
N LYS A 9 10.25 -2.25 -18.42
CA LYS A 9 11.68 -2.17 -18.73
C LYS A 9 12.42 -1.31 -17.72
N ARG A 10 11.86 -0.15 -17.36
CA ARG A 10 12.42 0.74 -16.36
C ARG A 10 12.55 0.03 -15.00
N ALA A 11 11.51 -0.70 -14.55
CA ALA A 11 11.55 -1.42 -13.28
C ALA A 11 12.71 -2.42 -13.22
N LYS A 12 12.92 -3.20 -14.29
CA LYS A 12 14.06 -4.13 -14.38
C LYS A 12 15.41 -3.41 -14.29
N ASN A 13 15.55 -2.28 -14.99
CA ASN A 13 16.80 -1.49 -14.99
C ASN A 13 17.06 -0.86 -13.60
N ASP A 14 15.99 -0.43 -12.90
CA ASP A 14 16.06 0.17 -11.56
C ASP A 14 16.13 -0.89 -10.44
N GLY A 15 16.15 -2.22 -10.79
CA GLY A 15 16.27 -3.32 -9.85
C GLY A 15 14.99 -3.65 -9.07
N PHE A 16 13.83 -3.25 -9.58
CA PHE A 16 12.53 -3.57 -8.99
C PHE A 16 11.86 -4.77 -9.66
N ALA A 17 11.25 -5.64 -8.87
CA ALA A 17 10.53 -6.82 -9.34
C ALA A 17 9.26 -6.49 -10.14
N ALA A 18 8.62 -5.35 -9.85
CA ALA A 18 7.37 -4.95 -10.51
C ALA A 18 7.30 -3.45 -10.80
N ARG A 19 6.63 -3.11 -11.91
CA ARG A 19 6.38 -1.73 -12.34
C ARG A 19 5.46 -0.94 -11.40
N SER A 20 4.76 -1.63 -10.49
CA SER A 20 3.86 -1.01 -9.50
C SER A 20 4.59 -0.02 -8.59
N VAL A 21 5.92 -0.15 -8.44
CA VAL A 21 6.75 0.77 -7.66
C VAL A 21 6.57 2.23 -8.10
N TYR A 22 6.38 2.49 -9.39
CA TYR A 22 6.21 3.87 -9.89
C TYR A 22 4.90 4.53 -9.49
N LYS A 23 3.91 3.75 -9.05
CA LYS A 23 2.69 4.28 -8.44
C LYS A 23 3.01 4.89 -7.08
N LEU A 24 3.78 4.17 -6.25
CA LEU A 24 4.24 4.67 -4.95
C LEU A 24 5.24 5.83 -5.11
N GLU A 25 6.16 5.74 -6.08
CA GLU A 25 7.09 6.83 -6.40
C GLU A 25 6.34 8.13 -6.74
N GLU A 26 5.28 8.08 -7.56
CA GLU A 26 4.48 9.26 -7.91
C GLU A 26 3.75 9.84 -6.68
N ILE A 27 3.18 8.99 -5.83
CA ILE A 27 2.55 9.39 -4.56
C ILE A 27 3.58 10.07 -3.66
N GLN A 28 4.76 9.46 -3.51
CA GLN A 28 5.85 9.97 -2.66
C GLN A 28 6.37 11.32 -3.17
N ASN A 29 6.59 11.46 -4.48
CA ASN A 29 7.06 12.71 -5.08
C ASN A 29 6.06 13.84 -4.88
N LYS A 30 4.75 13.54 -4.87
CA LYS A 30 3.69 14.53 -4.74
C LYS A 30 3.44 14.97 -3.30
N TRP A 31 3.51 14.06 -2.34
CA TRP A 31 3.07 14.34 -0.97
C TRP A 31 4.09 13.99 0.12
N ARG A 32 5.23 13.39 -0.20
CA ARG A 32 6.31 13.03 0.74
C ARG A 32 5.78 12.29 1.98
N ILE A 33 5.03 11.23 1.74
CA ILE A 33 4.34 10.43 2.78
C ILE A 33 5.33 9.64 3.63
N ILE A 34 6.41 9.12 3.01
CA ILE A 34 7.43 8.31 3.67
C ILE A 34 8.65 9.19 3.91
N SER A 35 9.11 9.25 5.15
CA SER A 35 10.27 10.05 5.58
C SER A 35 11.39 9.15 6.10
N GLN A 36 12.59 9.72 6.21
CA GLN A 36 13.73 9.01 6.77
C GLN A 36 13.48 8.68 8.24
N GLY A 37 13.67 7.41 8.61
CA GLY A 37 13.47 6.93 9.97
C GLY A 37 12.06 6.39 10.23
N ASP A 38 11.13 6.52 9.29
CA ASP A 38 9.76 6.00 9.44
C ASP A 38 9.74 4.48 9.55
N LYS A 39 8.70 3.99 10.21
CA LYS A 39 8.30 2.59 10.30
C LYS A 39 7.17 2.35 9.30
N VAL A 40 7.39 1.48 8.34
CA VAL A 40 6.44 1.23 7.25
C VAL A 40 5.91 -0.19 7.31
N LEU A 41 4.59 -0.34 7.28
CA LEU A 41 3.89 -1.60 7.11
C LEU A 41 3.36 -1.69 5.66
N ASP A 42 3.77 -2.72 4.93
CA ASP A 42 3.37 -2.98 3.53
C ASP A 42 2.44 -4.20 3.47
N LEU A 43 1.16 -3.98 3.22
CA LEU A 43 0.13 -5.01 3.15
C LEU A 43 -0.10 -5.46 1.71
N GLY A 44 0.09 -6.76 1.45
CA GLY A 44 0.10 -7.32 0.10
C GLY A 44 1.40 -6.97 -0.62
N CYS A 45 2.53 -7.21 0.06
CA CYS A 45 3.83 -6.70 -0.37
C CYS A 45 4.45 -7.44 -1.56
N ALA A 46 3.98 -8.66 -1.90
CA ALA A 46 4.55 -9.40 -3.03
C ALA A 46 4.40 -8.65 -4.36
N PRO A 47 5.44 -8.62 -5.18
CA PRO A 47 6.75 -9.24 -5.10
C PRO A 47 7.85 -8.40 -4.40
N GLY A 48 7.51 -7.47 -3.50
CA GLY A 48 8.47 -6.71 -2.68
C GLY A 48 8.93 -5.37 -3.25
N SER A 49 8.36 -4.91 -4.37
CA SER A 49 8.81 -3.66 -5.01
C SER A 49 8.48 -2.42 -4.18
N TRP A 50 7.32 -2.38 -3.54
CA TRP A 50 6.93 -1.26 -2.68
C TRP A 50 7.75 -1.25 -1.40
N SER A 51 7.93 -2.42 -0.76
CA SER A 51 8.79 -2.56 0.43
C SER A 51 10.23 -2.14 0.17
N ARG A 52 10.81 -2.55 -0.97
CA ARG A 52 12.17 -2.13 -1.37
C ARG A 52 12.27 -0.61 -1.55
N TYR A 53 11.29 0.00 -2.22
CA TYR A 53 11.24 1.45 -2.38
C TYR A 53 11.06 2.16 -1.03
N ALA A 54 10.16 1.67 -0.18
CA ALA A 54 9.96 2.19 1.16
C ALA A 54 11.25 2.12 1.98
N LYS A 55 11.98 0.99 1.93
CA LYS A 55 13.28 0.83 2.63
C LYS A 55 14.32 1.83 2.17
N GLN A 56 14.37 2.14 0.87
CA GLN A 56 15.26 3.19 0.35
C GLN A 56 14.91 4.57 0.93
N LYS A 57 13.61 4.85 1.16
CA LYS A 57 13.16 6.15 1.69
C LYS A 57 13.38 6.28 3.20
N VAL A 58 13.08 5.23 3.96
CA VAL A 58 13.25 5.27 5.42
C VAL A 58 14.72 5.15 5.85
N GLY A 59 15.57 4.56 4.99
CA GLY A 59 17.02 4.44 5.24
C GLY A 59 17.34 3.48 6.40
N ASN A 60 18.55 3.61 6.94
CA ASN A 60 19.05 2.70 7.98
C ASN A 60 18.37 2.87 9.34
N ARG A 61 17.78 4.03 9.61
CA ARG A 61 17.10 4.31 10.88
C ARG A 61 15.63 3.92 10.89
N GLY A 62 15.05 3.65 9.70
CA GLY A 62 13.68 3.21 9.56
C GLY A 62 13.58 1.70 9.37
N SER A 63 12.38 1.16 9.57
CA SER A 63 12.06 -0.24 9.42
C SER A 63 10.91 -0.45 8.42
N VAL A 64 10.90 -1.63 7.81
CA VAL A 64 9.82 -2.06 6.90
C VAL A 64 9.43 -3.48 7.28
N VAL A 65 8.14 -3.68 7.49
CA VAL A 65 7.53 -5.01 7.62
C VAL A 65 6.59 -5.22 6.45
N GLY A 66 6.78 -6.31 5.73
CA GLY A 66 5.88 -6.75 4.66
C GLY A 66 4.99 -7.90 5.12
N VAL A 67 3.76 -7.89 4.66
CA VAL A 67 2.78 -8.95 4.91
C VAL A 67 2.20 -9.41 3.59
N ASP A 68 2.24 -10.70 3.32
CA ASP A 68 1.60 -11.30 2.14
C ASP A 68 1.24 -12.76 2.40
N ILE A 69 0.29 -13.29 1.65
CA ILE A 69 -0.06 -14.71 1.61
C ILE A 69 0.87 -15.53 0.72
N GLN A 70 1.73 -14.87 -0.04
CA GLN A 70 2.75 -15.45 -0.92
C GLN A 70 4.13 -15.13 -0.37
N GLU A 71 5.03 -16.12 -0.37
CA GLU A 71 6.43 -15.91 -0.02
C GLU A 71 7.10 -14.93 -0.98
N VAL A 72 8.00 -14.12 -0.45
CA VAL A 72 8.79 -13.16 -1.22
C VAL A 72 10.27 -13.45 -1.02
N ASP A 73 10.90 -14.01 -2.04
CA ASP A 73 12.34 -14.29 -2.01
C ASP A 73 13.16 -13.00 -1.90
N GLY A 74 14.13 -13.01 -0.98
CA GLY A 74 15.03 -11.86 -0.81
C GLY A 74 14.31 -10.59 -0.37
N PHE A 75 13.24 -10.72 0.42
CA PHE A 75 12.51 -9.58 0.97
C PHE A 75 13.45 -8.64 1.74
N VAL A 76 13.19 -7.33 1.62
CA VAL A 76 14.01 -6.29 2.25
C VAL A 76 13.29 -5.74 3.48
N GLY A 77 13.68 -6.21 4.65
CA GLY A 77 13.05 -5.93 5.94
C GLY A 77 12.57 -7.22 6.60
N ASP A 78 11.61 -7.11 7.53
CA ASP A 78 10.96 -8.26 8.15
C ASP A 78 9.71 -8.65 7.36
N PHE A 79 9.48 -9.95 7.22
CA PHE A 79 8.38 -10.48 6.42
C PHE A 79 7.49 -11.42 7.25
N LEU A 80 6.18 -11.24 7.12
CA LEU A 80 5.16 -12.11 7.72
C LEU A 80 4.35 -12.78 6.62
N LEU A 81 4.44 -14.09 6.53
CA LEU A 81 3.57 -14.91 5.68
C LEU A 81 2.21 -15.05 6.38
N ALA A 82 1.30 -14.16 6.09
CA ALA A 82 0.00 -14.10 6.76
C ALA A 82 -1.08 -13.45 5.86
N SER A 83 -2.32 -13.81 6.13
CA SER A 83 -3.49 -13.07 5.61
C SER A 83 -3.69 -11.79 6.42
N VAL A 84 -4.09 -10.71 5.76
CA VAL A 84 -4.46 -9.45 6.44
C VAL A 84 -5.68 -9.61 7.37
N TYR A 85 -6.47 -10.66 7.18
CA TYR A 85 -7.63 -10.96 8.05
C TYR A 85 -7.24 -11.69 9.34
N GLU A 86 -6.03 -12.25 9.41
CA GLU A 86 -5.54 -13.04 10.54
C GLU A 86 -4.22 -12.49 11.10
N LEU A 87 -3.90 -11.25 10.73
CA LEU A 87 -2.62 -10.63 11.07
C LEU A 87 -2.53 -10.30 12.56
N ASP A 88 -1.47 -10.79 13.21
CA ASP A 88 -1.13 -10.40 14.57
C ASP A 88 -0.51 -8.99 14.57
N LEU A 89 -1.27 -8.01 15.04
CA LEU A 89 -0.88 -6.61 15.06
C LEU A 89 0.22 -6.31 16.09
N GLU A 90 0.30 -7.08 17.17
CA GLU A 90 1.37 -6.93 18.17
C GLU A 90 2.70 -7.46 17.64
N GLU A 91 2.68 -8.54 16.86
CA GLU A 91 3.86 -9.04 16.16
C GLU A 91 4.37 -8.01 15.13
N VAL A 92 3.47 -7.38 14.35
CA VAL A 92 3.83 -6.28 13.44
C VAL A 92 4.54 -5.15 14.19
N LYS A 93 3.98 -4.71 15.33
CA LYS A 93 4.59 -3.64 16.13
C LYS A 93 5.93 -4.07 16.72
N ARG A 94 6.06 -5.32 17.13
CA ARG A 94 7.31 -5.89 17.66
C ARG A 94 8.42 -5.84 16.60
N LEU A 95 8.14 -6.29 15.37
CA LEU A 95 9.08 -6.28 14.26
C LEU A 95 9.46 -4.87 13.81
N LEU A 96 8.50 -3.95 13.76
CA LEU A 96 8.77 -2.54 13.43
C LEU A 96 9.50 -1.79 14.55
N GLY A 97 9.52 -2.32 15.77
CA GLY A 97 10.01 -1.61 16.96
C GLY A 97 9.04 -0.49 17.40
N GLY A 98 7.73 -0.69 17.24
CA GLY A 98 6.66 0.21 17.62
C GLY A 98 5.59 0.38 16.55
N SER A 99 4.64 1.29 16.78
CA SER A 99 3.58 1.59 15.82
C SER A 99 4.14 2.08 14.48
N PRO A 100 3.58 1.66 13.33
CA PRO A 100 3.97 2.18 12.04
C PRO A 100 3.63 3.67 11.89
N ASP A 101 4.48 4.41 11.19
CA ASP A 101 4.23 5.79 10.77
C ASP A 101 3.45 5.82 9.46
N VAL A 102 3.64 4.80 8.64
CA VAL A 102 2.98 4.67 7.33
C VAL A 102 2.51 3.23 7.12
N VAL A 103 1.26 3.07 6.72
CA VAL A 103 0.70 1.80 6.21
C VAL A 103 0.42 1.96 4.72
N ILE A 104 0.98 1.09 3.90
CA ILE A 104 0.80 1.07 2.45
C ILE A 104 0.17 -0.24 1.99
N SER A 105 -0.65 -0.20 0.93
CA SER A 105 -1.28 -1.39 0.37
C SER A 105 -1.52 -1.25 -1.13
N ASP A 106 -0.91 -2.15 -1.91
CA ASP A 106 -1.22 -2.35 -3.34
C ASP A 106 -1.96 -3.68 -3.57
N MET A 107 -2.67 -4.20 -2.54
CA MET A 107 -3.43 -5.45 -2.64
C MET A 107 -4.45 -5.43 -3.77
N ALA A 108 -4.61 -6.56 -4.43
CA ALA A 108 -5.69 -6.83 -5.36
C ALA A 108 -6.24 -8.24 -5.13
N PRO A 109 -7.55 -8.46 -5.29
CA PRO A 109 -8.08 -9.81 -5.27
C PRO A 109 -7.63 -10.59 -6.50
N ALA A 110 -7.67 -11.92 -6.42
CA ALA A 110 -7.68 -12.74 -7.62
C ALA A 110 -8.91 -12.38 -8.45
N THR A 111 -8.69 -11.85 -9.65
CA THR A 111 -9.78 -11.37 -10.51
C THR A 111 -10.53 -12.54 -11.12
N THR A 112 -11.86 -12.50 -11.04
CA THR A 112 -12.77 -13.49 -11.63
C THR A 112 -13.16 -13.13 -13.05
N GLY A 113 -12.97 -11.87 -13.47
CA GLY A 113 -13.47 -11.27 -14.70
C GLY A 113 -14.88 -10.68 -14.55
N ASP A 114 -15.59 -10.98 -13.47
CA ASP A 114 -16.83 -10.30 -13.11
C ASP A 114 -16.50 -9.00 -12.35
N ARG A 115 -16.86 -7.88 -12.96
CA ARG A 115 -16.52 -6.55 -12.43
C ARG A 115 -17.14 -6.26 -11.07
N PHE A 116 -18.33 -6.74 -10.81
CA PHE A 116 -19.02 -6.52 -9.54
C PHE A 116 -18.33 -7.28 -8.42
N THR A 117 -18.08 -8.57 -8.62
CA THR A 117 -17.38 -9.44 -7.66
C THR A 117 -15.96 -8.93 -7.39
N ASP A 118 -15.22 -8.58 -8.43
CA ASP A 118 -13.85 -8.08 -8.30
C ASP A 118 -13.80 -6.73 -7.56
N HIS A 119 -14.77 -5.84 -7.82
CA HIS A 119 -14.92 -4.57 -7.11
C HIS A 119 -15.23 -4.79 -5.61
N PHE A 120 -16.20 -5.64 -5.31
CA PHE A 120 -16.58 -5.96 -3.93
C PHE A 120 -15.39 -6.51 -3.13
N ARG A 121 -14.70 -7.53 -3.66
CA ARG A 121 -13.51 -8.11 -3.03
C ARG A 121 -12.39 -7.10 -2.83
N GLN A 122 -12.21 -6.19 -3.78
CA GLN A 122 -11.22 -5.12 -3.66
C GLN A 122 -11.55 -4.16 -2.52
N ILE A 123 -12.82 -3.77 -2.36
CA ILE A 123 -13.28 -2.90 -1.27
C ILE A 123 -13.11 -3.59 0.09
N GLU A 124 -13.34 -4.91 0.16
CA GLU A 124 -13.08 -5.68 1.39
C GLU A 124 -11.59 -5.64 1.78
N LEU A 125 -10.67 -5.88 0.82
CA LEU A 125 -9.23 -5.80 1.06
C LEU A 125 -8.79 -4.39 1.48
N ALA A 126 -9.29 -3.35 0.81
CA ALA A 126 -9.00 -1.97 1.16
C ALA A 126 -9.54 -1.60 2.54
N SER A 127 -10.71 -2.15 2.91
CA SER A 127 -11.30 -1.95 4.24
C SER A 127 -10.51 -2.65 5.33
N ALA A 128 -10.06 -3.88 5.11
CA ALA A 128 -9.18 -4.60 6.04
C ALA A 128 -7.86 -3.83 6.24
N ALA A 129 -7.26 -3.32 5.16
CA ALA A 129 -6.06 -2.48 5.25
C ALA A 129 -6.30 -1.20 6.06
N LEU A 130 -7.45 -0.54 5.88
CA LEU A 130 -7.83 0.64 6.65
C LEU A 130 -8.01 0.32 8.13
N ASP A 131 -8.67 -0.79 8.46
CA ASP A 131 -8.90 -1.20 9.85
C ASP A 131 -7.57 -1.54 10.54
N ILE A 132 -6.63 -2.23 9.86
CA ILE A 132 -5.26 -2.43 10.34
C ILE A 132 -4.58 -1.09 10.58
N ALA A 133 -4.62 -0.17 9.61
CA ALA A 133 -3.99 1.14 9.71
C ALA A 133 -4.52 1.93 10.92
N VAL A 134 -5.82 1.97 11.11
CA VAL A 134 -6.45 2.70 12.23
C VAL A 134 -6.05 2.12 13.59
N ASN A 135 -5.86 0.80 13.69
CA ASN A 135 -5.52 0.12 14.94
C ASN A 135 -4.01 0.07 15.24
N THR A 136 -3.15 0.38 14.27
CA THR A 136 -1.70 0.25 14.45
C THR A 136 -0.91 1.53 14.30
N LEU A 137 -1.37 2.46 13.42
CA LEU A 137 -0.63 3.69 13.11
C LEU A 137 -0.29 4.53 14.35
N SER A 138 0.88 5.11 14.30
CA SER A 138 1.26 6.18 15.24
C SER A 138 0.34 7.41 15.08
N ALA A 139 0.30 8.26 16.09
CA ALA A 139 -0.43 9.53 16.00
C ALA A 139 0.04 10.34 14.79
N LYS A 140 -0.90 10.85 14.00
CA LYS A 140 -0.66 11.57 12.72
C LYS A 140 -0.09 10.70 11.59
N GLY A 141 -0.07 9.37 11.73
CA GLY A 141 0.38 8.43 10.70
C GLY A 141 -0.38 8.55 9.38
N HIS A 142 0.15 7.89 8.37
CA HIS A 142 -0.32 7.97 6.99
C HIS A 142 -0.78 6.61 6.46
N PHE A 143 -1.76 6.63 5.56
CA PHE A 143 -2.30 5.43 4.94
C PHE A 143 -2.42 5.60 3.43
N ILE A 144 -1.95 4.61 2.68
CA ILE A 144 -2.09 4.52 1.23
C ILE A 144 -2.72 3.18 0.88
N ALA A 145 -3.80 3.20 0.11
CA ALA A 145 -4.41 1.97 -0.37
C ALA A 145 -4.89 2.09 -1.82
N LYS A 146 -4.70 1.01 -2.59
CA LYS A 146 -5.32 0.83 -3.88
C LYS A 146 -6.81 0.56 -3.68
N VAL A 147 -7.63 1.17 -4.54
CA VAL A 147 -9.07 1.01 -4.59
C VAL A 147 -9.50 0.87 -6.06
N PHE A 148 -10.44 -0.03 -6.34
CA PHE A 148 -11.10 -0.07 -7.65
C PHE A 148 -12.25 0.96 -7.68
N ASP A 149 -12.32 1.73 -8.74
CA ASP A 149 -13.42 2.66 -8.95
C ASP A 149 -14.73 1.90 -9.20
N GLY A 150 -15.78 2.31 -8.53
CA GLY A 150 -17.07 1.64 -8.58
C GLY A 150 -18.03 2.17 -7.51
N GLN A 151 -19.15 1.47 -7.37
CA GLN A 151 -20.29 1.90 -6.55
C GLN A 151 -19.90 2.17 -5.08
N ASP A 152 -19.04 1.35 -4.48
CA ASP A 152 -18.71 1.42 -3.06
C ASP A 152 -17.48 2.29 -2.76
N ALA A 153 -16.75 2.73 -3.80
CA ALA A 153 -15.56 3.57 -3.63
C ALA A 153 -15.84 4.91 -2.91
N PRO A 154 -16.96 5.63 -3.17
CA PRO A 154 -17.29 6.83 -2.40
C PRO A 154 -17.50 6.58 -0.91
N ALA A 155 -18.17 5.48 -0.55
CA ALA A 155 -18.40 5.10 0.85
C ALA A 155 -17.07 4.77 1.56
N PHE A 156 -16.16 4.04 0.89
CA PHE A 156 -14.83 3.78 1.42
C PHE A 156 -14.01 5.07 1.63
N ILE A 157 -14.03 5.99 0.68
CA ILE A 157 -13.36 7.29 0.83
C ILE A 157 -13.94 8.07 2.01
N GLN A 158 -15.26 8.02 2.19
CA GLN A 158 -15.91 8.66 3.34
C GLN A 158 -15.49 8.01 4.66
N LYS A 159 -15.39 6.68 4.74
CA LYS A 159 -14.84 5.95 5.90
C LYS A 159 -13.41 6.45 6.22
N CYS A 160 -12.56 6.63 5.20
CA CYS A 160 -11.23 7.21 5.40
C CYS A 160 -11.29 8.64 5.97
N ARG A 161 -12.21 9.49 5.50
CA ARG A 161 -12.37 10.88 5.98
C ARG A 161 -12.81 10.98 7.44
N THR A 162 -13.52 9.98 7.95
CA THR A 162 -13.86 9.95 9.39
C THR A 162 -12.62 9.71 10.25
N ARG A 163 -11.61 9.02 9.74
CA ARG A 163 -10.43 8.59 10.49
C ARG A 163 -9.19 9.46 10.27
N PHE A 164 -9.08 10.15 9.15
CA PHE A 164 -7.91 10.95 8.78
C PHE A 164 -8.26 12.42 8.58
N LYS A 165 -7.29 13.31 8.84
CA LYS A 165 -7.45 14.77 8.67
C LYS A 165 -7.52 15.17 7.20
N GLN A 166 -6.76 14.48 6.34
CA GLN A 166 -6.71 14.73 4.91
C GLN A 166 -6.84 13.41 4.16
N VAL A 167 -7.70 13.36 3.16
CA VAL A 167 -7.89 12.21 2.26
C VAL A 167 -7.91 12.71 0.83
N ARG A 168 -7.00 12.16 0.04
CA ARG A 168 -6.81 12.51 -1.38
C ARG A 168 -6.98 11.27 -2.24
N ARG A 169 -7.40 11.49 -3.48
CA ARG A 169 -7.48 10.45 -4.52
C ARG A 169 -6.45 10.74 -5.60
N LEU A 170 -5.74 9.72 -6.05
CA LEU A 170 -4.81 9.79 -7.16
C LEU A 170 -4.95 8.57 -8.08
N LYS A 171 -5.02 8.82 -9.38
CA LYS A 171 -4.79 7.79 -10.40
C LYS A 171 -3.38 8.01 -10.97
N PRO A 172 -2.37 7.20 -10.56
CA PRO A 172 -1.01 7.40 -11.02
C PRO A 172 -0.87 7.20 -12.54
N LYS A 173 0.05 7.94 -13.14
CA LYS A 173 0.36 7.80 -14.59
C LYS A 173 0.89 6.40 -14.95
N ALA A 174 1.56 5.74 -14.01
CA ALA A 174 2.01 4.36 -14.15
C ALA A 174 0.86 3.34 -14.16
N THR A 175 -0.37 3.73 -13.85
CA THR A 175 -1.57 2.89 -13.97
C THR A 175 -1.85 2.58 -15.44
N ARG A 176 -2.20 1.32 -15.76
CA ARG A 176 -2.60 0.95 -17.12
C ARG A 176 -3.85 1.71 -17.52
N GLY A 177 -3.93 2.20 -18.76
CA GLY A 177 -5.03 3.04 -19.24
C GLY A 177 -6.44 2.43 -19.07
N ARG A 178 -6.54 1.08 -19.16
CA ARG A 178 -7.80 0.34 -18.96
C ARG A 178 -8.10 0.00 -17.50
N SER A 179 -7.16 0.25 -16.57
CA SER A 179 -7.37 -0.06 -15.16
C SER A 179 -8.33 0.92 -14.52
N VAL A 180 -9.27 0.39 -13.75
CA VAL A 180 -10.21 1.17 -12.92
C VAL A 180 -9.63 1.53 -11.56
N GLU A 181 -8.36 1.21 -11.30
CA GLU A 181 -7.71 1.46 -10.02
C GLU A 181 -7.36 2.93 -9.81
N PHE A 182 -7.46 3.36 -8.57
CA PHE A 182 -6.89 4.60 -8.04
C PHE A 182 -6.34 4.34 -6.63
N PHE A 183 -5.63 5.32 -6.09
CA PHE A 183 -5.13 5.26 -4.72
C PHE A 183 -5.82 6.29 -3.84
N VAL A 184 -6.21 5.85 -2.64
CA VAL A 184 -6.52 6.74 -1.53
C VAL A 184 -5.22 7.00 -0.78
N VAL A 185 -4.92 8.28 -0.56
CA VAL A 185 -3.79 8.75 0.22
C VAL A 185 -4.34 9.55 1.39
N ALA A 186 -4.28 8.99 2.57
CA ALA A 186 -4.82 9.57 3.79
C ALA A 186 -3.67 9.97 4.73
N SER A 187 -3.76 11.15 5.33
CA SER A 187 -2.71 11.73 6.16
C SER A 187 -3.28 12.26 7.46
N GLY A 188 -2.54 12.01 8.55
CA GLY A 188 -2.85 12.50 9.87
C GLY A 188 -4.01 11.75 10.51
N LEU A 189 -3.74 10.53 11.01
CA LEU A 189 -4.72 9.78 11.79
C LEU A 189 -5.24 10.68 12.92
N LYS A 190 -6.56 10.74 13.06
CA LYS A 190 -7.25 11.45 14.13
C LYS A 190 -7.17 10.63 15.42
N PRO A 191 -7.14 11.28 16.58
CA PRO A 191 -7.21 10.60 17.87
C PRO A 191 -8.52 9.83 18.05
#